data_5b6c9b6661020dfdb32d856e07c65924
#
_entry.id   5b6c9b6661020dfdb32d856e07c65924
#
_cell.length_a   1.000
_cell.length_b   1.000
_cell.length_c   1.000
_cell.angle_alpha   90.00
_cell.angle_beta   90.00
_cell.angle_gamma   90.00
#
_symmetry.space_group_name_H-M   'P 1'
#
loop_
_entity.id
_entity.type
_entity.pdbx_description
1 polymer ?
#
loop_
_entity_poly.entity_id
_entity_poly.type
_entity_poly.pdbx_seq_one_letter_code
_entity_poly.pdbx_strand_id
1 'polypeptide(L)'
;MDLILRNGTVVTHAEEFIADIGIEGGKIKQIGQELGPAGKEIDVGGKYLFPGGVDAHTHVDFELMGKRTIDDFHSSTVQAACGGVTTVIDYVFPAPGQSLIAAVESWKAKAKDKTVIDYGLHPTLFKPDDQMLQEMGDLVAEGHTSFKIFMTGLGQFDEYAPQFVQAMNMAGKLGALTNIHCEDQCCISYITMQLEKAGKSNVKHFPDSRPRIAEGLAAHRACALARVADAPIYLVHLSCKESMDELNDARAKGQTVYGETRPIYLHLDRERFNSKVDPERYVGWPPLREADQMDVLWQALDSDVLQTVATDHVGWSMEQKKEETTVDALQPGMSNLETVMPMLYSEGIGKGRMTRKRFVEVISTNPAKIFGLYPQKGTIAIGSDADIVVFDPKKDVTIRHEDMHSNQDWELHEGFEVTGWPVMTLSRGEIIVDNGKVLAQPGRGKMLRRRKFGEL
;
A
#
# COMPACT_ATOMS: atom_id res chain seq x y z
N MET A 1 7.75 5.46 32.89
CA MET A 1 6.90 5.09 31.75
C MET A 1 5.74 6.05 31.64
N ASP A 2 5.44 6.51 30.44
CA ASP A 2 4.28 7.38 30.17
C ASP A 2 3.02 6.53 30.13
N LEU A 3 3.09 5.36 29.45
CA LEU A 3 1.99 4.44 29.22
C LEU A 3 2.47 2.99 29.35
N ILE A 4 1.62 2.13 29.93
CA ILE A 4 1.77 0.67 29.84
C ILE A 4 0.50 0.07 29.27
N LEU A 5 0.65 -0.79 28.26
CA LEU A 5 -0.37 -1.72 27.79
C LEU A 5 -0.17 -3.05 28.52
N ARG A 6 -1.17 -3.49 29.31
CA ARG A 6 -1.12 -4.67 30.17
C ARG A 6 -1.74 -5.89 29.50
N ASN A 7 -1.15 -7.08 29.75
CA ASN A 7 -1.76 -8.38 29.46
C ASN A 7 -2.07 -8.64 27.97
N GLY A 8 -1.47 -7.90 27.03
CA GLY A 8 -1.72 -8.07 25.61
C GLY A 8 -1.02 -9.28 25.02
N THR A 9 -1.60 -9.92 24.02
CA THR A 9 -0.91 -10.91 23.20
C THR A 9 -0.12 -10.20 22.12
N VAL A 10 1.18 -10.04 22.31
CA VAL A 10 2.11 -9.44 21.35
C VAL A 10 2.32 -10.40 20.19
N VAL A 11 2.13 -9.92 18.97
CA VAL A 11 2.39 -10.70 17.76
C VAL A 11 3.40 -9.93 16.91
N THR A 12 4.55 -10.54 16.71
CA THR A 12 5.59 -10.08 15.79
C THR A 12 5.69 -11.03 14.59
N HIS A 13 6.51 -10.70 13.61
CA HIS A 13 6.81 -11.62 12.52
C HIS A 13 7.52 -12.92 12.98
N ALA A 14 8.21 -12.89 14.12
CA ALA A 14 9.00 -14.01 14.62
C ALA A 14 8.26 -14.84 15.67
N GLU A 15 7.52 -14.20 16.57
CA GLU A 15 6.97 -14.84 17.77
C GLU A 15 5.65 -14.24 18.22
N GLU A 16 4.94 -14.99 19.08
CA GLU A 16 3.70 -14.59 19.72
C GLU A 16 3.78 -14.95 21.21
N PHE A 17 3.52 -13.96 22.09
CA PHE A 17 3.62 -14.15 23.54
C PHE A 17 2.76 -13.11 24.29
N ILE A 18 2.42 -13.41 25.56
CA ILE A 18 1.69 -12.47 26.42
C ILE A 18 2.70 -11.62 27.18
N ALA A 19 2.55 -10.28 27.10
CA ALA A 19 3.39 -9.34 27.82
C ALA A 19 2.72 -8.00 28.06
N ASP A 20 3.30 -7.22 28.97
CA ASP A 20 3.09 -5.79 29.11
C ASP A 20 4.08 -5.05 28.21
N ILE A 21 3.62 -3.94 27.61
CA ILE A 21 4.45 -3.06 26.80
C ILE A 21 4.58 -1.69 27.49
N GLY A 22 5.80 -1.39 27.95
CA GLY A 22 6.13 -0.09 28.56
C GLY A 22 6.61 0.92 27.52
N ILE A 23 5.96 2.07 27.48
CA ILE A 23 6.18 3.15 26.49
C ILE A 23 6.65 4.42 27.22
N GLU A 24 7.68 5.06 26.67
CA GLU A 24 8.21 6.33 27.17
C GLU A 24 8.83 7.13 26.03
N GLY A 25 8.50 8.42 25.96
CA GLY A 25 9.02 9.32 24.92
C GLY A 25 8.70 8.84 23.49
N GLY A 26 7.55 8.22 23.30
CA GLY A 26 7.08 7.71 22.00
C GLY A 26 7.74 6.40 21.54
N LYS A 27 8.58 5.78 22.39
CA LYS A 27 9.32 4.55 22.08
C LYS A 27 8.90 3.40 23.01
N ILE A 28 9.02 2.18 22.51
CA ILE A 28 8.94 0.98 23.33
C ILE A 28 10.22 0.89 24.16
N LYS A 29 10.10 0.91 25.49
CA LYS A 29 11.20 0.87 26.44
C LYS A 29 11.36 -0.45 27.14
N GLN A 30 10.24 -1.11 27.43
CA GLN A 30 10.24 -2.40 28.11
C GLN A 30 9.17 -3.32 27.53
N ILE A 31 9.48 -4.59 27.49
CA ILE A 31 8.57 -5.67 27.15
C ILE A 31 8.79 -6.76 28.21
N GLY A 32 7.75 -7.17 28.90
CA GLY A 32 7.88 -8.18 29.98
C GLY A 32 6.56 -8.42 30.69
N GLN A 33 6.62 -9.11 31.82
CA GLN A 33 5.47 -9.31 32.71
C GLN A 33 5.62 -8.46 33.97
N GLU A 34 4.49 -8.01 34.52
CA GLU A 34 4.44 -7.24 35.78
C GLU A 34 5.36 -6.01 35.77
N LEU A 35 5.35 -5.24 34.67
CA LEU A 35 6.12 -4.00 34.61
C LEU A 35 5.66 -3.05 35.75
N GLY A 36 6.63 -2.28 36.28
CA GLY A 36 6.37 -1.28 37.32
C GLY A 36 5.31 -0.23 36.90
N PRO A 37 4.91 0.69 37.79
CA PRO A 37 3.84 1.62 37.52
C PRO A 37 4.18 2.63 36.40
N ALA A 38 3.14 3.14 35.73
CA ALA A 38 3.21 4.19 34.71
C ALA A 38 2.24 5.32 35.00
N GLY A 39 2.40 6.43 34.26
CA GLY A 39 1.46 7.55 34.30
C GLY A 39 0.04 7.15 33.84
N LYS A 40 -0.04 6.26 32.86
CA LYS A 40 -1.30 5.65 32.40
C LYS A 40 -1.09 4.15 32.20
N GLU A 41 -2.10 3.36 32.58
CA GLU A 41 -2.11 1.91 32.37
C GLU A 41 -3.43 1.51 31.70
N ILE A 42 -3.35 0.65 30.69
CA ILE A 42 -4.50 0.15 29.95
C ILE A 42 -4.41 -1.36 29.89
N ASP A 43 -5.42 -2.04 30.43
CA ASP A 43 -5.55 -3.49 30.31
C ASP A 43 -6.12 -3.82 28.91
N VAL A 44 -5.33 -4.57 28.15
CA VAL A 44 -5.67 -5.04 26.81
C VAL A 44 -5.72 -6.57 26.75
N GLY A 45 -6.01 -7.22 27.89
CA GLY A 45 -6.17 -8.65 27.99
C GLY A 45 -7.17 -9.22 26.97
N GLY A 46 -6.79 -10.31 26.31
CA GLY A 46 -7.59 -10.94 25.27
C GLY A 46 -7.56 -10.24 23.89
N LYS A 47 -6.78 -9.15 23.75
CA LYS A 47 -6.52 -8.47 22.47
C LYS A 47 -5.14 -8.85 21.94
N TYR A 48 -4.97 -8.74 20.62
CA TYR A 48 -3.67 -8.78 19.99
C TYR A 48 -3.02 -7.39 19.97
N LEU A 49 -1.73 -7.36 20.17
CA LEU A 49 -0.88 -6.19 19.93
C LEU A 49 -0.08 -6.46 18.66
N PHE A 50 -0.52 -5.85 17.56
CA PHE A 50 0.21 -5.86 16.30
C PHE A 50 1.07 -4.59 16.18
N PRO A 51 2.25 -4.64 15.53
CA PRO A 51 2.90 -3.41 15.09
C PRO A 51 1.98 -2.68 14.11
N GLY A 52 2.00 -1.37 14.15
CA GLY A 52 1.24 -0.55 13.21
C GLY A 52 1.52 -0.92 11.76
N GLY A 53 0.48 -0.95 10.93
CA GLY A 53 0.61 -1.21 9.51
C GLY A 53 1.49 -0.17 8.82
N VAL A 54 2.25 -0.61 7.81
CA VAL A 54 3.04 0.21 6.90
C VAL A 54 2.50 0.01 5.50
N ASP A 55 1.67 0.93 5.04
CA ASP A 55 1.13 0.90 3.68
C ASP A 55 2.09 1.61 2.73
N ALA A 56 2.76 0.83 1.89
CA ALA A 56 3.78 1.36 0.99
C ALA A 56 3.21 1.83 -0.37
N HIS A 57 1.88 1.93 -0.50
CA HIS A 57 1.28 2.28 -1.79
C HIS A 57 -0.03 3.06 -1.61
N THR A 58 0.08 4.38 -1.66
CA THR A 58 -1.08 5.28 -1.61
C THR A 58 -0.97 6.40 -2.64
N HIS A 59 -2.12 6.95 -3.03
CA HIS A 59 -2.24 8.08 -3.94
C HIS A 59 -3.18 9.12 -3.33
N VAL A 60 -2.61 10.06 -2.59
CA VAL A 60 -3.33 11.01 -1.76
C VAL A 60 -3.17 12.44 -2.31
N ASP A 61 -4.26 13.20 -2.33
CA ASP A 61 -4.28 14.63 -2.71
C ASP A 61 -3.58 14.90 -4.06
N PHE A 62 -3.88 14.08 -5.07
CA PHE A 62 -3.30 14.20 -6.40
C PHE A 62 -4.36 14.37 -7.49
N GLU A 63 -3.91 14.66 -8.71
CA GLU A 63 -4.76 14.79 -9.89
C GLU A 63 -4.43 13.68 -10.89
N LEU A 64 -5.46 13.01 -11.41
CA LEU A 64 -5.33 11.98 -12.44
C LEU A 64 -6.44 12.15 -13.46
N MET A 65 -6.08 12.17 -14.76
CA MET A 65 -7.02 12.33 -15.89
C MET A 65 -7.91 13.57 -15.75
N GLY A 66 -7.34 14.68 -15.23
CA GLY A 66 -8.04 15.95 -15.04
C GLY A 66 -8.97 16.01 -13.81
N LYS A 67 -9.00 14.96 -12.98
CA LYS A 67 -9.81 14.88 -11.75
C LYS A 67 -8.91 14.86 -10.53
N ARG A 68 -9.29 15.59 -9.48
CA ARG A 68 -8.60 15.57 -8.21
C ARG A 68 -9.29 14.61 -7.24
N THR A 69 -8.50 13.84 -6.48
CA THR A 69 -9.00 12.99 -5.40
C THR A 69 -9.78 13.79 -4.37
N ILE A 70 -10.83 13.19 -3.79
CA ILE A 70 -11.64 13.84 -2.76
C ILE A 70 -11.05 13.70 -1.37
N ASP A 71 -10.23 12.69 -1.15
CA ASP A 71 -9.44 12.56 0.07
C ASP A 71 -8.14 13.33 -0.04
N ASP A 72 -7.81 14.06 1.02
CA ASP A 72 -6.54 14.73 1.21
C ASP A 72 -5.66 13.99 2.25
N PHE A 73 -4.48 14.54 2.55
CA PHE A 73 -3.59 13.93 3.54
C PHE A 73 -4.21 13.82 4.95
N HIS A 74 -5.16 14.69 5.30
CA HIS A 74 -5.83 14.55 6.60
C HIS A 74 -6.80 13.37 6.59
N SER A 75 -7.79 13.37 5.68
CA SER A 75 -8.81 12.32 5.64
C SER A 75 -8.19 10.93 5.36
N SER A 76 -7.24 10.82 4.43
CA SER A 76 -6.58 9.55 4.13
C SER A 76 -5.78 9.01 5.32
N THR A 77 -5.04 9.87 6.05
CA THR A 77 -4.27 9.41 7.21
C THR A 77 -5.14 9.13 8.43
N VAL A 78 -6.32 9.74 8.54
CA VAL A 78 -7.36 9.37 9.52
C VAL A 78 -7.91 7.96 9.21
N GLN A 79 -8.29 7.69 7.98
CA GLN A 79 -8.72 6.34 7.54
C GLN A 79 -7.65 5.29 7.87
N ALA A 80 -6.41 5.57 7.50
CA ALA A 80 -5.26 4.70 7.80
C ALA A 80 -5.16 4.40 9.29
N ALA A 81 -5.21 5.43 10.14
CA ALA A 81 -5.15 5.29 11.59
C ALA A 81 -6.31 4.46 12.16
N CYS A 82 -7.54 4.66 11.68
CA CYS A 82 -8.72 3.88 12.07
C CYS A 82 -8.61 2.42 11.63
N GLY A 83 -7.98 2.15 10.48
CA GLY A 83 -7.68 0.82 9.98
C GLY A 83 -6.46 0.15 10.61
N GLY A 84 -5.73 0.82 11.53
CA GLY A 84 -4.54 0.28 12.19
C GLY A 84 -3.23 0.51 11.43
N VAL A 85 -3.24 1.29 10.35
CA VAL A 85 -2.04 1.72 9.63
C VAL A 85 -1.46 2.96 10.32
N THR A 86 -0.17 2.95 10.61
CA THR A 86 0.53 4.05 11.30
C THR A 86 1.59 4.74 10.46
N THR A 87 1.83 4.21 9.27
CA THR A 87 2.77 4.77 8.30
C THR A 87 2.26 4.53 6.89
N VAL A 88 2.26 5.55 6.05
CA VAL A 88 1.98 5.44 4.61
C VAL A 88 3.19 5.90 3.81
N ILE A 89 3.40 5.35 2.60
CA ILE A 89 4.37 5.87 1.65
C ILE A 89 3.61 6.23 0.37
N ASP A 90 3.49 7.53 0.12
CA ASP A 90 2.66 8.08 -0.94
C ASP A 90 3.44 8.35 -2.24
N TYR A 91 2.78 8.22 -3.38
CA TYR A 91 3.40 8.48 -4.67
C TYR A 91 3.28 9.96 -5.07
N VAL A 92 4.43 10.55 -5.37
CA VAL A 92 4.54 11.94 -5.87
C VAL A 92 4.39 11.94 -7.38
N PHE A 93 3.47 12.71 -7.91
CA PHE A 93 3.25 12.90 -9.34
C PHE A 93 3.74 14.28 -9.80
N PRO A 94 4.92 14.39 -10.43
CA PRO A 94 5.37 15.65 -11.01
C PRO A 94 4.42 16.13 -12.09
N ALA A 95 4.10 17.43 -12.10
CA ALA A 95 3.41 18.05 -13.21
C ALA A 95 4.32 18.07 -14.46
N PRO A 96 3.76 18.13 -15.68
CA PRO A 96 4.57 18.25 -16.89
C PRO A 96 5.61 19.38 -16.82
N GLY A 97 6.89 19.04 -16.96
CA GLY A 97 8.02 19.98 -16.88
C GLY A 97 8.42 20.42 -15.46
N GLN A 98 7.80 19.88 -14.42
CA GLN A 98 8.20 20.12 -13.04
C GLN A 98 9.43 19.26 -12.67
N SER A 99 10.40 19.84 -11.97
CA SER A 99 11.52 19.10 -11.41
C SER A 99 11.05 18.13 -10.34
N LEU A 100 11.77 17.01 -10.18
CA LEU A 100 11.42 15.97 -9.22
C LEU A 100 11.50 16.47 -7.78
N ILE A 101 12.52 17.30 -7.48
CA ILE A 101 12.68 17.95 -6.17
C ILE A 101 11.50 18.89 -5.89
N ALA A 102 11.12 19.74 -6.86
CA ALA A 102 10.00 20.66 -6.67
C ALA A 102 8.66 19.92 -6.48
N ALA A 103 8.48 18.78 -7.12
CA ALA A 103 7.30 17.92 -6.91
C ALA A 103 7.28 17.34 -5.48
N VAL A 104 8.41 16.80 -5.01
CA VAL A 104 8.54 16.27 -3.65
C VAL A 104 8.27 17.35 -2.59
N GLU A 105 8.83 18.56 -2.76
CA GLU A 105 8.56 19.67 -1.87
C GLU A 105 7.09 20.11 -1.84
N SER A 106 6.42 20.05 -3.00
CA SER A 106 4.98 20.31 -3.07
C SER A 106 4.17 19.29 -2.27
N TRP A 107 4.52 17.98 -2.34
CA TRP A 107 3.88 16.92 -1.55
C TRP A 107 4.15 17.08 -0.05
N LYS A 108 5.39 17.39 0.34
CA LYS A 108 5.74 17.72 1.73
C LYS A 108 4.87 18.86 2.25
N ALA A 109 4.68 19.92 1.45
CA ALA A 109 3.85 21.06 1.82
C ALA A 109 2.37 20.69 1.99
N LYS A 110 1.81 19.81 1.12
CA LYS A 110 0.45 19.29 1.25
C LYS A 110 0.26 18.47 2.53
N ALA A 111 1.26 17.67 2.92
CA ALA A 111 1.18 16.74 4.04
C ALA A 111 1.43 17.39 5.40
N LYS A 112 2.28 18.42 5.48
CA LYS A 112 2.91 18.97 6.69
C LYS A 112 1.94 19.24 7.84
N ASP A 113 0.85 19.93 7.59
CA ASP A 113 -0.09 20.38 8.65
C ASP A 113 -1.38 19.54 8.65
N LYS A 114 -1.40 18.40 7.94
CA LYS A 114 -2.58 17.57 7.75
C LYS A 114 -2.46 16.16 8.29
N THR A 115 -1.30 15.51 8.11
CA THR A 115 -1.14 14.09 8.45
C THR A 115 -1.29 13.82 9.94
N VAL A 116 -1.99 12.73 10.28
CA VAL A 116 -2.15 12.26 11.67
C VAL A 116 -1.25 11.07 11.99
N ILE A 117 -0.64 10.43 10.96
CA ILE A 117 0.35 9.37 11.08
C ILE A 117 1.61 9.75 10.31
N ASP A 118 2.68 9.00 10.51
CA ASP A 118 3.95 9.25 9.81
C ASP A 118 3.86 8.84 8.33
N TYR A 119 4.68 9.47 7.48
CA TYR A 119 4.62 9.23 6.05
C TYR A 119 5.99 9.24 5.38
N GLY A 120 6.09 8.59 4.25
CA GLY A 120 7.19 8.67 3.29
C GLY A 120 6.69 9.04 1.90
N LEU A 121 7.61 9.21 0.95
CA LEU A 121 7.27 9.57 -0.43
C LEU A 121 8.04 8.70 -1.44
N HIS A 122 7.36 8.33 -2.53
CA HIS A 122 7.92 7.67 -3.72
C HIS A 122 7.83 8.63 -4.92
N PRO A 123 8.91 9.32 -5.31
CA PRO A 123 8.89 10.16 -6.51
C PRO A 123 8.66 9.34 -7.78
N THR A 124 7.77 9.81 -8.66
CA THR A 124 7.42 9.15 -9.92
C THR A 124 8.24 9.73 -11.08
N LEU A 125 8.80 8.84 -11.91
CA LEU A 125 9.59 9.19 -13.08
C LEU A 125 8.71 9.04 -14.33
N PHE A 126 8.44 10.14 -15.05
CA PHE A 126 7.66 10.10 -16.29
C PHE A 126 8.53 10.22 -17.54
N LYS A 127 9.51 11.09 -17.55
CA LYS A 127 10.45 11.32 -18.67
C LYS A 127 11.85 11.50 -18.10
N PRO A 128 12.56 10.42 -17.74
CA PRO A 128 13.88 10.56 -17.17
C PRO A 128 14.84 11.25 -18.14
N ASP A 129 15.44 12.35 -17.69
CA ASP A 129 16.51 13.09 -18.36
C ASP A 129 17.71 13.28 -17.42
N ASP A 130 18.76 13.92 -17.90
CA ASP A 130 19.98 14.11 -17.12
C ASP A 130 19.75 14.92 -15.83
N GLN A 131 18.85 15.89 -15.85
CA GLN A 131 18.48 16.67 -14.66
C GLN A 131 17.76 15.76 -13.64
N MET A 132 16.77 15.00 -14.06
CA MET A 132 16.03 14.07 -13.18
C MET A 132 16.97 13.03 -12.55
N LEU A 133 17.93 12.51 -13.31
CA LEU A 133 18.94 11.56 -12.80
C LEU A 133 19.83 12.20 -11.72
N GLN A 134 20.20 13.48 -11.83
CA GLN A 134 20.92 14.19 -10.79
C GLN A 134 20.07 14.40 -9.54
N GLU A 135 18.81 14.84 -9.74
CA GLU A 135 17.86 15.06 -8.64
C GLU A 135 17.53 13.77 -7.87
N MET A 136 17.56 12.59 -8.51
CA MET A 136 17.45 11.30 -7.82
C MET A 136 18.55 11.13 -6.75
N GLY A 137 19.77 11.56 -7.01
CA GLY A 137 20.88 11.52 -6.04
C GLY A 137 20.62 12.38 -4.81
N ASP A 138 20.14 13.60 -5.01
CA ASP A 138 19.80 14.53 -3.94
C ASP A 138 18.64 14.01 -3.09
N LEU A 139 17.59 13.48 -3.73
CA LEU A 139 16.43 12.90 -3.05
C LEU A 139 16.78 11.64 -2.24
N VAL A 140 17.67 10.79 -2.75
CA VAL A 140 18.17 9.63 -1.97
C VAL A 140 18.98 10.12 -0.77
N ALA A 141 19.78 11.16 -0.90
CA ALA A 141 20.52 11.76 0.21
C ALA A 141 19.57 12.35 1.28
N GLU A 142 18.36 12.78 0.91
CA GLU A 142 17.30 13.21 1.83
C GLU A 142 16.48 12.06 2.42
N GLY A 143 16.66 10.81 1.96
CA GLY A 143 15.96 9.63 2.46
C GLY A 143 14.75 9.21 1.62
N HIS A 144 14.62 9.70 0.39
CA HIS A 144 13.65 9.18 -0.60
C HIS A 144 14.30 8.04 -1.39
N THR A 145 14.30 6.82 -0.85
CA THR A 145 15.09 5.67 -1.33
C THR A 145 14.32 4.72 -2.23
N SER A 146 13.33 5.23 -2.94
CA SER A 146 12.57 4.48 -3.94
C SER A 146 11.92 5.42 -4.94
N PHE A 147 11.78 4.96 -6.20
CA PHE A 147 11.21 5.71 -7.31
C PHE A 147 10.17 4.87 -8.03
N LYS A 148 9.16 5.52 -8.66
CA LYS A 148 8.08 4.83 -9.38
C LYS A 148 8.23 4.99 -10.89
N ILE A 149 7.94 3.90 -11.62
CA ILE A 149 7.81 3.84 -13.07
C ILE A 149 6.48 3.18 -13.43
N PHE A 150 5.82 3.70 -14.47
CA PHE A 150 4.62 3.11 -15.06
C PHE A 150 4.94 2.57 -16.46
N MET A 151 4.67 1.29 -16.70
CA MET A 151 4.82 0.67 -18.03
C MET A 151 3.56 0.82 -18.90
N THR A 152 2.52 1.46 -18.37
CA THR A 152 1.31 1.84 -19.12
C THR A 152 1.50 3.16 -19.86
N GLY A 153 0.49 3.56 -20.66
CA GLY A 153 0.46 4.83 -21.38
C GLY A 153 0.64 6.06 -20.49
N LEU A 154 0.25 5.98 -19.23
CA LEU A 154 0.48 7.04 -18.24
C LEU A 154 1.97 7.39 -18.12
N GLY A 155 2.85 6.37 -18.13
CA GLY A 155 4.30 6.55 -17.97
C GLY A 155 5.06 6.83 -19.26
N GLN A 156 4.45 6.70 -20.42
CA GLN A 156 5.13 6.80 -21.73
C GLN A 156 6.37 5.89 -21.85
N PHE A 157 6.32 4.71 -21.22
CA PHE A 157 7.49 3.84 -21.05
C PHE A 157 8.13 3.45 -22.37
N ASP A 158 7.34 3.08 -23.38
CA ASP A 158 7.87 2.62 -24.67
C ASP A 158 8.62 3.71 -25.43
N GLU A 159 8.23 4.96 -25.26
CA GLU A 159 8.87 6.13 -25.89
C GLU A 159 10.24 6.42 -25.25
N TYR A 160 10.37 6.22 -23.93
CA TYR A 160 11.57 6.55 -23.14
C TYR A 160 12.22 5.32 -22.50
N ALA A 161 12.03 4.11 -23.03
CA ALA A 161 12.51 2.88 -22.41
C ALA A 161 14.02 2.87 -22.09
N PRO A 162 14.95 3.36 -22.96
CA PRO A 162 16.37 3.44 -22.61
C PRO A 162 16.65 4.34 -21.41
N GLN A 163 15.96 5.47 -21.29
CA GLN A 163 16.09 6.41 -20.18
C GLN A 163 15.57 5.82 -18.87
N PHE A 164 14.48 5.03 -18.92
CA PHE A 164 13.98 4.31 -17.75
C PHE A 164 14.97 3.24 -17.28
N VAL A 165 15.64 2.51 -18.19
CA VAL A 165 16.70 1.56 -17.83
C VAL A 165 17.89 2.28 -17.18
N GLN A 166 18.25 3.46 -17.69
CA GLN A 166 19.28 4.30 -17.08
C GLN A 166 18.88 4.77 -15.68
N ALA A 167 17.62 5.17 -15.49
CA ALA A 167 17.10 5.56 -14.17
C ALA A 167 17.08 4.38 -13.19
N MET A 168 16.71 3.17 -13.64
CA MET A 168 16.79 1.96 -12.82
C MET A 168 18.25 1.66 -12.40
N ASN A 169 19.21 1.74 -13.32
CA ASN A 169 20.64 1.58 -13.00
C ASN A 169 21.12 2.65 -11.99
N MET A 170 20.69 3.91 -12.18
CA MET A 170 21.02 5.00 -11.24
C MET A 170 20.41 4.72 -9.86
N ALA A 171 19.14 4.33 -9.76
CA ALA A 171 18.50 3.96 -8.51
C ALA A 171 19.27 2.86 -7.78
N GLY A 172 19.63 1.77 -8.48
CA GLY A 172 20.41 0.68 -7.90
C GLY A 172 21.78 1.15 -7.36
N LYS A 173 22.52 1.97 -8.10
CA LYS A 173 23.81 2.54 -7.67
C LYS A 173 23.69 3.45 -6.45
N LEU A 174 22.57 4.15 -6.30
CA LEU A 174 22.30 5.03 -5.17
C LEU A 174 21.81 4.28 -3.93
N GLY A 175 21.52 2.98 -4.03
CA GLY A 175 20.88 2.19 -2.98
C GLY A 175 19.38 2.53 -2.86
N ALA A 176 18.72 2.72 -3.98
CA ALA A 176 17.29 2.95 -4.05
C ALA A 176 16.59 1.83 -4.82
N LEU A 177 15.29 1.62 -4.52
CA LEU A 177 14.44 0.61 -5.14
C LEU A 177 13.59 1.25 -6.25
N THR A 178 13.37 0.52 -7.35
CA THR A 178 12.45 0.97 -8.39
C THR A 178 11.13 0.21 -8.28
N ASN A 179 10.03 0.93 -8.01
CA ASN A 179 8.67 0.42 -7.97
C ASN A 179 8.09 0.46 -9.39
N ILE A 180 7.53 -0.64 -9.89
CA ILE A 180 7.11 -0.74 -11.29
C ILE A 180 5.64 -1.18 -11.38
N HIS A 181 4.80 -0.34 -12.00
CA HIS A 181 3.46 -0.72 -12.45
C HIS A 181 3.60 -1.54 -13.73
N CYS A 182 3.22 -2.82 -13.68
CA CYS A 182 3.44 -3.78 -14.74
C CYS A 182 2.16 -4.09 -15.50
N GLU A 183 1.80 -3.28 -16.49
CA GLU A 183 0.79 -3.63 -17.50
C GLU A 183 1.29 -3.16 -18.87
N ASP A 184 1.24 -4.05 -19.87
CA ASP A 184 1.72 -3.77 -21.23
C ASP A 184 0.73 -2.94 -22.02
N GLN A 185 1.14 -1.71 -22.38
CA GLN A 185 0.26 -0.76 -23.08
C GLN A 185 -0.11 -1.22 -24.49
N CYS A 186 0.75 -1.94 -25.18
CA CYS A 186 0.46 -2.42 -26.53
C CYS A 186 -0.69 -3.43 -26.51
N CYS A 187 -0.67 -4.38 -25.57
CA CYS A 187 -1.75 -5.35 -25.36
C CYS A 187 -3.06 -4.64 -25.01
N ILE A 188 -3.01 -3.70 -24.04
CA ILE A 188 -4.18 -2.94 -23.60
C ILE A 188 -4.79 -2.17 -24.75
N SER A 189 -4.00 -1.40 -25.49
CA SER A 189 -4.47 -0.59 -26.61
C SER A 189 -5.11 -1.43 -27.72
N TYR A 190 -4.48 -2.57 -28.07
CA TYR A 190 -5.02 -3.46 -29.08
C TYR A 190 -6.37 -4.07 -28.65
N ILE A 191 -6.47 -4.58 -27.44
CA ILE A 191 -7.70 -5.21 -26.94
C ILE A 191 -8.81 -4.16 -26.79
N THR A 192 -8.51 -3.00 -26.23
CA THR A 192 -9.47 -1.88 -26.11
C THR A 192 -10.07 -1.54 -27.45
N MET A 193 -9.24 -1.35 -28.49
CA MET A 193 -9.70 -1.09 -29.86
C MET A 193 -10.61 -2.22 -30.40
N GLN A 194 -10.34 -3.49 -30.08
CA GLN A 194 -11.20 -4.61 -30.49
C GLN A 194 -12.54 -4.61 -29.74
N LEU A 195 -12.54 -4.29 -28.45
CA LEU A 195 -13.77 -4.16 -27.65
C LEU A 195 -14.65 -3.03 -28.16
N GLU A 196 -14.08 -1.87 -28.48
CA GLU A 196 -14.79 -0.74 -29.07
C GLU A 196 -15.46 -1.11 -30.41
N LYS A 197 -14.72 -1.74 -31.32
CA LYS A 197 -15.25 -2.25 -32.60
C LYS A 197 -16.39 -3.26 -32.43
N ALA A 198 -16.37 -4.01 -31.34
CA ALA A 198 -17.40 -4.99 -31.01
C ALA A 198 -18.58 -4.39 -30.22
N GLY A 199 -18.59 -3.06 -29.92
CA GLY A 199 -19.60 -2.42 -29.09
C GLY A 199 -19.56 -2.83 -27.62
N LYS A 200 -18.39 -3.30 -27.11
CA LYS A 200 -18.15 -3.80 -25.77
C LYS A 200 -17.26 -2.83 -24.96
N SER A 201 -17.55 -1.54 -25.01
CA SER A 201 -16.71 -0.51 -24.36
C SER A 201 -17.20 -0.08 -22.97
N ASN A 202 -18.28 -0.64 -22.44
CA ASN A 202 -18.80 -0.25 -21.13
C ASN A 202 -18.06 -0.94 -19.98
N VAL A 203 -18.31 -0.50 -18.74
CA VAL A 203 -17.63 -0.93 -17.51
C VAL A 203 -17.60 -2.45 -17.30
N LYS A 204 -18.63 -3.18 -17.75
CA LYS A 204 -18.68 -4.65 -17.66
C LYS A 204 -17.48 -5.32 -18.34
N HIS A 205 -16.98 -4.71 -19.42
CA HIS A 205 -15.85 -5.21 -20.21
C HIS A 205 -14.50 -4.61 -19.80
N PHE A 206 -14.47 -3.85 -18.72
CA PHE A 206 -13.22 -3.28 -18.21
C PHE A 206 -12.14 -4.32 -17.91
N PRO A 207 -12.43 -5.47 -17.23
CA PRO A 207 -11.42 -6.51 -17.05
C PRO A 207 -10.92 -7.13 -18.36
N ASP A 208 -11.76 -7.19 -19.39
CA ASP A 208 -11.38 -7.73 -20.70
C ASP A 208 -10.36 -6.83 -21.40
N SER A 209 -10.41 -5.49 -21.18
CA SER A 209 -9.48 -4.53 -21.78
C SER A 209 -8.05 -4.67 -21.25
N ARG A 210 -7.87 -5.26 -20.09
CA ARG A 210 -6.59 -5.41 -19.36
C ARG A 210 -6.34 -6.89 -19.00
N PRO A 211 -6.12 -7.76 -20.00
CA PRO A 211 -5.98 -9.19 -19.76
C PRO A 211 -4.74 -9.52 -18.93
N ARG A 212 -4.78 -10.64 -18.19
CA ARG A 212 -3.69 -11.11 -17.33
C ARG A 212 -2.34 -11.20 -18.05
N ILE A 213 -2.37 -11.61 -19.33
CA ILE A 213 -1.15 -11.70 -20.13
C ILE A 213 -0.46 -10.34 -20.32
N ALA A 214 -1.20 -9.21 -20.30
CA ALA A 214 -0.60 -7.89 -20.36
C ALA A 214 0.19 -7.57 -19.08
N GLU A 215 -0.30 -8.02 -17.92
CA GLU A 215 0.43 -7.90 -16.65
C GLU A 215 1.66 -8.82 -16.64
N GLY A 216 1.53 -10.10 -17.01
CA GLY A 216 2.65 -11.05 -17.07
C GLY A 216 3.75 -10.62 -18.02
N LEU A 217 3.40 -10.16 -19.23
CA LEU A 217 4.37 -9.66 -20.21
C LEU A 217 5.15 -8.44 -19.69
N ALA A 218 4.45 -7.52 -19.07
CA ALA A 218 5.10 -6.34 -18.48
C ALA A 218 5.98 -6.72 -17.27
N ALA A 219 5.57 -7.65 -16.43
CA ALA A 219 6.38 -8.18 -15.33
C ALA A 219 7.67 -8.86 -15.86
N HIS A 220 7.54 -9.70 -16.90
CA HIS A 220 8.69 -10.28 -17.60
C HIS A 220 9.66 -9.21 -18.08
N ARG A 221 9.15 -8.22 -18.83
CA ARG A 221 9.94 -7.11 -19.37
C ARG A 221 10.62 -6.30 -18.27
N ALA A 222 9.90 -5.98 -17.19
CA ALA A 222 10.45 -5.27 -16.04
C ALA A 222 11.63 -6.03 -15.41
N CYS A 223 11.47 -7.33 -15.16
CA CYS A 223 12.55 -8.19 -14.64
C CYS A 223 13.75 -8.26 -15.59
N ALA A 224 13.50 -8.41 -16.91
CA ALA A 224 14.58 -8.46 -17.91
C ALA A 224 15.37 -7.14 -17.96
N LEU A 225 14.69 -5.99 -17.96
CA LEU A 225 15.33 -4.67 -17.98
C LEU A 225 16.06 -4.36 -16.67
N ALA A 226 15.48 -4.73 -15.52
CA ALA A 226 16.13 -4.59 -14.22
C ALA A 226 17.44 -5.39 -14.14
N ARG A 227 17.48 -6.59 -14.75
CA ARG A 227 18.71 -7.39 -14.85
C ARG A 227 19.78 -6.73 -15.72
N VAL A 228 19.39 -6.09 -16.83
CA VAL A 228 20.31 -5.29 -17.66
C VAL A 228 20.81 -4.07 -16.88
N ALA A 229 19.95 -3.45 -16.08
CA ALA A 229 20.29 -2.30 -15.24
C ALA A 229 21.08 -2.66 -13.98
N ASP A 230 21.21 -3.94 -13.63
CA ASP A 230 21.78 -4.42 -12.36
C ASP A 230 21.13 -3.72 -11.15
N ALA A 231 19.81 -3.69 -11.12
CA ALA A 231 19.02 -2.94 -10.16
C ALA A 231 17.97 -3.80 -9.45
N PRO A 232 17.76 -3.61 -8.12
CA PRO A 232 16.65 -4.22 -7.43
C PRO A 232 15.34 -3.54 -7.83
N ILE A 233 14.26 -4.31 -7.93
CA ILE A 233 12.93 -3.80 -8.26
C ILE A 233 11.83 -4.32 -7.34
N TYR A 234 10.73 -3.58 -7.32
CA TYR A 234 9.52 -3.91 -6.60
C TYR A 234 8.33 -3.80 -7.54
N LEU A 235 7.70 -4.95 -7.83
CA LEU A 235 6.53 -5.02 -8.70
C LEU A 235 5.29 -4.77 -7.86
N VAL A 236 4.58 -3.68 -8.14
CA VAL A 236 3.43 -3.24 -7.34
C VAL A 236 2.14 -3.95 -7.78
N HIS A 237 1.17 -4.08 -6.86
CA HIS A 237 -0.23 -4.52 -7.06
C HIS A 237 -0.42 -5.68 -8.05
N LEU A 238 0.40 -6.71 -7.98
CA LEU A 238 0.28 -7.91 -8.82
C LEU A 238 -1.02 -8.67 -8.53
N SER A 239 -1.72 -9.09 -9.59
CA SER A 239 -3.09 -9.58 -9.51
C SER A 239 -3.33 -10.97 -10.11
N CYS A 240 -2.32 -11.62 -10.72
CA CYS A 240 -2.52 -12.86 -11.46
C CYS A 240 -1.31 -13.80 -11.48
N LYS A 241 -1.59 -15.06 -11.83
CA LYS A 241 -0.57 -16.11 -11.90
C LYS A 241 0.58 -15.77 -12.85
N GLU A 242 0.28 -15.16 -13.98
CA GLU A 242 1.26 -14.83 -15.01
C GLU A 242 2.38 -13.93 -14.44
N SER A 243 2.05 -12.96 -13.62
CA SER A 243 3.06 -12.11 -12.95
C SER A 243 3.79 -12.83 -11.81
N MET A 244 3.13 -13.76 -11.10
CA MET A 244 3.79 -14.60 -10.08
C MET A 244 4.83 -15.53 -10.69
N ASP A 245 4.55 -16.10 -11.87
CA ASP A 245 5.49 -16.97 -12.58
C ASP A 245 6.77 -16.19 -12.97
N GLU A 246 6.62 -14.95 -13.44
CA GLU A 246 7.76 -14.09 -13.81
C GLU A 246 8.59 -13.66 -12.58
N LEU A 247 7.94 -13.37 -11.48
CA LEU A 247 8.59 -13.05 -10.21
C LEU A 247 9.45 -14.22 -9.71
N ASN A 248 8.91 -15.44 -9.76
CA ASN A 248 9.61 -16.66 -9.39
C ASN A 248 10.80 -16.96 -10.33
N ASP A 249 10.60 -16.81 -11.66
CA ASP A 249 11.65 -17.01 -12.66
C ASP A 249 12.82 -16.02 -12.47
N ALA A 250 12.51 -14.75 -12.21
CA ALA A 250 13.52 -13.73 -11.96
C ALA A 250 14.35 -14.05 -10.69
N ARG A 251 13.69 -14.46 -9.59
CA ARG A 251 14.37 -14.85 -8.35
C ARG A 251 15.19 -16.11 -8.51
N ALA A 252 14.70 -17.11 -9.25
CA ALA A 252 15.46 -18.33 -9.55
C ALA A 252 16.74 -18.03 -10.32
N LYS A 253 16.80 -16.90 -11.04
CA LYS A 253 17.98 -16.37 -11.73
C LYS A 253 18.84 -15.45 -10.86
N GLY A 254 18.56 -15.36 -9.55
CA GLY A 254 19.32 -14.58 -8.58
C GLY A 254 19.03 -13.07 -8.57
N GLN A 255 17.92 -12.61 -9.19
CA GLN A 255 17.53 -11.21 -9.13
C GLN A 255 16.87 -10.84 -7.80
N THR A 256 17.15 -9.64 -7.32
CA THR A 256 16.42 -9.03 -6.20
C THR A 256 15.15 -8.38 -6.70
N VAL A 257 14.03 -9.12 -6.59
CA VAL A 257 12.72 -8.68 -7.02
C VAL A 257 11.71 -8.92 -5.89
N TYR A 258 10.97 -7.91 -5.52
CA TYR A 258 9.87 -7.98 -4.56
C TYR A 258 8.52 -7.87 -5.28
N GLY A 259 7.49 -8.45 -4.69
CA GLY A 259 6.12 -8.38 -5.18
C GLY A 259 5.14 -7.91 -4.11
N GLU A 260 4.22 -7.07 -4.54
CA GLU A 260 3.10 -6.56 -3.77
C GLU A 260 1.79 -7.02 -4.38
N THR A 261 0.80 -7.31 -3.55
CA THR A 261 -0.60 -7.42 -4.01
C THR A 261 -1.51 -6.48 -3.23
N ARG A 262 -2.74 -6.29 -3.71
CA ARG A 262 -3.75 -5.48 -3.02
C ARG A 262 -4.68 -6.37 -2.20
N PRO A 263 -5.19 -5.90 -1.05
CA PRO A 263 -6.16 -6.65 -0.26
C PRO A 263 -7.40 -7.02 -1.08
N ILE A 264 -7.86 -6.13 -1.95
CA ILE A 264 -9.07 -6.33 -2.77
C ILE A 264 -8.97 -7.53 -3.74
N TYR A 265 -7.78 -7.85 -4.25
CA TYR A 265 -7.57 -9.02 -5.13
C TYR A 265 -7.66 -10.36 -4.38
N LEU A 266 -7.65 -10.34 -3.05
CA LEU A 266 -7.70 -11.52 -2.21
C LEU A 266 -9.14 -11.96 -1.87
N HIS A 267 -10.16 -11.11 -2.15
CA HIS A 267 -11.55 -11.40 -1.79
C HIS A 267 -12.61 -10.85 -2.74
N LEU A 268 -12.23 -10.10 -3.78
CA LEU A 268 -13.12 -9.62 -4.84
C LEU A 268 -12.68 -10.19 -6.18
N ASP A 269 -13.64 -10.56 -7.01
CA ASP A 269 -13.43 -11.06 -8.36
C ASP A 269 -14.11 -10.19 -9.43
N ARG A 270 -13.83 -10.50 -10.70
CA ARG A 270 -14.38 -9.76 -11.84
C ARG A 270 -15.91 -9.81 -11.98
N GLU A 271 -16.59 -10.74 -11.30
CA GLU A 271 -18.06 -10.81 -11.33
C GLU A 271 -18.70 -9.54 -10.73
N ARG A 272 -17.94 -8.76 -9.94
CA ARG A 272 -18.37 -7.45 -9.43
C ARG A 272 -18.73 -6.46 -10.56
N PHE A 273 -18.13 -6.60 -11.72
CA PHE A 273 -18.47 -5.79 -12.91
C PHE A 273 -19.80 -6.14 -13.56
N ASN A 274 -20.42 -7.26 -13.18
CA ASN A 274 -21.79 -7.64 -13.57
C ASN A 274 -22.86 -7.05 -12.62
N SER A 275 -22.45 -6.31 -11.56
CA SER A 275 -23.40 -5.65 -10.66
C SER A 275 -24.31 -4.68 -11.41
N LYS A 276 -25.57 -4.61 -10.99
CA LYS A 276 -26.53 -3.60 -11.47
C LYS A 276 -26.39 -2.27 -10.72
N VAL A 277 -25.64 -2.25 -9.61
CA VAL A 277 -25.45 -1.10 -8.76
C VAL A 277 -23.97 -0.74 -8.77
N ASP A 278 -23.67 0.38 -9.35
CA ASP A 278 -22.37 1.05 -9.31
C ASP A 278 -21.15 0.13 -9.58
N PRO A 279 -21.10 -0.61 -10.71
CA PRO A 279 -19.94 -1.45 -11.02
C PRO A 279 -18.65 -0.64 -11.20
N GLU A 280 -18.75 0.66 -11.47
CA GLU A 280 -17.62 1.59 -11.59
C GLU A 280 -16.78 1.67 -10.31
N ARG A 281 -17.36 1.38 -9.14
CA ARG A 281 -16.62 1.34 -7.85
C ARG A 281 -15.45 0.36 -7.87
N TYR A 282 -15.51 -0.66 -8.70
CA TYR A 282 -14.48 -1.71 -8.80
C TYR A 282 -13.41 -1.44 -9.87
N VAL A 283 -13.49 -0.31 -10.58
CA VAL A 283 -12.50 0.07 -11.61
C VAL A 283 -11.18 0.47 -10.94
N GLY A 284 -10.13 -0.24 -11.27
CA GLY A 284 -8.75 -0.01 -10.80
C GLY A 284 -7.74 -0.66 -11.75
N TRP A 285 -6.51 -0.22 -11.73
CA TRP A 285 -5.41 -0.72 -12.54
C TRP A 285 -4.39 -1.47 -11.67
N PRO A 286 -4.16 -2.77 -11.89
CA PRO A 286 -4.88 -3.76 -12.69
C PRO A 286 -6.34 -3.99 -12.24
N PRO A 287 -7.21 -4.59 -13.10
CA PRO A 287 -8.59 -4.90 -12.73
C PRO A 287 -8.68 -6.13 -11.80
N LEU A 288 -9.85 -6.30 -11.17
CA LEU A 288 -10.21 -7.56 -10.51
C LEU A 288 -10.18 -8.71 -11.52
N ARG A 289 -9.67 -9.86 -11.09
CA ARG A 289 -9.46 -11.06 -11.91
C ARG A 289 -10.55 -12.11 -11.67
N GLU A 290 -10.48 -13.24 -12.36
CA GLU A 290 -11.28 -14.42 -12.11
C GLU A 290 -11.05 -14.96 -10.70
N ALA A 291 -12.07 -15.62 -10.12
CA ALA A 291 -12.04 -16.09 -8.73
C ALA A 291 -10.88 -17.06 -8.41
N ASP A 292 -10.42 -17.84 -9.38
CA ASP A 292 -9.29 -18.75 -9.22
C ASP A 292 -7.96 -18.02 -8.94
N GLN A 293 -7.86 -16.74 -9.33
CA GLN A 293 -6.66 -15.96 -9.04
C GLN A 293 -6.54 -15.55 -7.57
N MET A 294 -7.63 -15.49 -6.83
CA MET A 294 -7.58 -15.26 -5.38
C MET A 294 -6.78 -16.35 -4.66
N ASP A 295 -7.00 -17.61 -4.99
CA ASP A 295 -6.26 -18.73 -4.39
C ASP A 295 -4.77 -18.71 -4.76
N VAL A 296 -4.45 -18.31 -6.00
CA VAL A 296 -3.05 -18.11 -6.44
C VAL A 296 -2.36 -17.04 -5.58
N LEU A 297 -3.03 -15.90 -5.34
CA LEU A 297 -2.46 -14.81 -4.54
C LEU A 297 -2.31 -15.19 -3.06
N TRP A 298 -3.29 -15.90 -2.47
CA TRP A 298 -3.16 -16.41 -1.10
C TRP A 298 -1.99 -17.38 -0.96
N GLN A 299 -1.81 -18.30 -1.90
CA GLN A 299 -0.67 -19.21 -1.93
C GLN A 299 0.65 -18.45 -2.12
N ALA A 300 0.67 -17.42 -2.95
CA ALA A 300 1.86 -16.58 -3.17
C ALA A 300 2.25 -15.79 -1.90
N LEU A 301 1.27 -15.33 -1.13
CA LEU A 301 1.51 -14.72 0.17
C LEU A 301 2.05 -15.73 1.19
N ASP A 302 1.47 -16.92 1.28
CA ASP A 302 1.91 -17.94 2.24
C ASP A 302 3.32 -18.47 1.94
N SER A 303 3.67 -18.63 0.66
CA SER A 303 4.97 -19.13 0.18
C SER A 303 6.06 -18.06 0.00
N ASP A 304 5.84 -16.84 0.43
CA ASP A 304 6.76 -15.70 0.29
C ASP A 304 7.11 -15.32 -1.17
N VAL A 305 6.28 -15.68 -2.14
CA VAL A 305 6.35 -15.16 -3.51
C VAL A 305 5.96 -13.69 -3.54
N LEU A 306 4.91 -13.34 -2.81
CA LEU A 306 4.51 -11.96 -2.53
C LEU A 306 4.95 -11.58 -1.11
N GLN A 307 5.68 -10.47 -0.95
CA GLN A 307 6.20 -10.03 0.33
C GLN A 307 5.29 -9.07 1.07
N THR A 308 4.44 -8.33 0.34
CA THR A 308 3.68 -7.23 0.93
C THR A 308 2.25 -7.19 0.43
N VAL A 309 1.38 -6.64 1.27
CA VAL A 309 0.04 -6.23 0.92
C VAL A 309 -0.04 -4.71 1.16
N ALA A 310 -0.41 -3.97 0.12
CA ALA A 310 -0.61 -2.51 0.18
C ALA A 310 -1.91 -2.13 -0.53
N THR A 311 -2.49 -0.98 -0.18
CA THR A 311 -3.86 -0.66 -0.59
C THR A 311 -3.97 -0.15 -2.01
N ASP A 312 -2.98 0.55 -2.51
CA ASP A 312 -3.10 1.36 -3.73
C ASP A 312 -4.34 2.27 -3.64
N HIS A 313 -4.47 2.91 -2.47
CA HIS A 313 -5.62 3.72 -2.11
C HIS A 313 -5.74 4.95 -2.98
N VAL A 314 -6.93 5.15 -3.55
CA VAL A 314 -7.32 6.36 -4.30
C VAL A 314 -8.77 6.69 -3.99
N GLY A 315 -9.04 7.88 -3.47
CA GLY A 315 -10.41 8.34 -3.12
C GLY A 315 -11.08 9.14 -4.24
N TRP A 316 -12.20 8.64 -4.79
CA TRP A 316 -13.05 9.31 -5.79
C TRP A 316 -14.50 9.35 -5.32
N SER A 317 -15.25 10.40 -5.70
CA SER A 317 -16.70 10.36 -5.56
C SER A 317 -17.32 9.41 -6.61
N MET A 318 -18.54 8.93 -6.34
CA MET A 318 -19.24 8.09 -7.33
C MET A 318 -19.57 8.87 -8.60
N GLU A 319 -19.81 10.19 -8.51
CA GLU A 319 -19.97 11.06 -9.65
C GLU A 319 -18.71 11.03 -10.54
N GLN A 320 -17.51 11.22 -9.96
CA GLN A 320 -16.24 11.14 -10.69
C GLN A 320 -16.00 9.76 -11.33
N LYS A 321 -16.40 8.68 -10.65
CA LYS A 321 -16.28 7.31 -11.17
C LYS A 321 -17.18 7.04 -12.37
N LYS A 322 -18.34 7.71 -12.46
CA LYS A 322 -19.37 7.51 -13.49
C LYS A 322 -19.34 8.53 -14.63
N GLU A 323 -18.50 9.54 -14.53
CA GLU A 323 -18.43 10.60 -15.54
C GLU A 323 -18.07 10.05 -16.91
N GLU A 324 -17.13 9.10 -16.96
CA GLU A 324 -16.72 8.42 -18.18
C GLU A 324 -17.32 7.01 -18.21
N THR A 325 -17.64 6.53 -19.41
CA THR A 325 -18.37 5.27 -19.60
C THR A 325 -17.65 4.25 -20.46
N THR A 326 -16.54 4.63 -21.09
CA THR A 326 -15.74 3.74 -21.96
C THR A 326 -14.53 3.17 -21.23
N VAL A 327 -14.20 1.92 -21.52
CA VAL A 327 -13.16 1.14 -20.79
C VAL A 327 -11.77 1.82 -20.77
N ASP A 328 -11.47 2.68 -21.70
CA ASP A 328 -10.23 3.45 -21.81
C ASP A 328 -10.23 4.74 -20.96
N ALA A 329 -11.43 5.28 -20.67
CA ALA A 329 -11.61 6.56 -19.99
C ALA A 329 -12.10 6.39 -18.53
N LEU A 330 -12.58 5.21 -18.11
CA LEU A 330 -13.05 4.94 -16.76
C LEU A 330 -12.03 5.35 -15.70
N GLN A 331 -12.48 6.06 -14.66
CA GLN A 331 -11.64 6.56 -13.59
C GLN A 331 -11.13 5.41 -12.69
N PRO A 332 -9.81 5.07 -12.69
CA PRO A 332 -9.27 4.01 -11.86
C PRO A 332 -9.03 4.49 -10.43
N GLY A 333 -9.14 3.57 -9.49
CA GLY A 333 -8.82 3.80 -8.08
C GLY A 333 -9.95 3.40 -7.14
N MET A 334 -9.58 2.87 -5.99
CA MET A 334 -10.47 2.36 -4.95
C MET A 334 -9.92 2.74 -3.58
N SER A 335 -10.79 3.22 -2.69
CA SER A 335 -10.46 3.50 -1.29
C SER A 335 -10.58 2.23 -0.47
N ASN A 336 -9.55 1.88 0.29
CA ASN A 336 -9.57 0.71 1.18
C ASN A 336 -8.55 0.81 2.34
N LEU A 337 -8.05 2.00 2.66
CA LEU A 337 -7.07 2.22 3.75
C LEU A 337 -7.62 1.78 5.12
N GLU A 338 -8.88 2.12 5.43
CA GLU A 338 -9.46 1.80 6.73
C GLU A 338 -9.79 0.31 6.88
N THR A 339 -10.04 -0.37 5.78
CA THR A 339 -10.47 -1.77 5.79
C THR A 339 -9.33 -2.77 5.57
N VAL A 340 -8.09 -2.33 5.31
CA VAL A 340 -6.99 -3.22 4.92
C VAL A 340 -6.67 -4.27 5.99
N MET A 341 -6.42 -3.88 7.24
CA MET A 341 -6.12 -4.84 8.30
C MET A 341 -7.32 -5.71 8.69
N PRO A 342 -8.53 -5.16 8.90
CA PRO A 342 -9.72 -5.97 9.18
C PRO A 342 -10.03 -6.99 8.09
N MET A 343 -10.02 -6.59 6.82
CA MET A 343 -10.29 -7.49 5.70
C MET A 343 -9.22 -8.58 5.59
N LEU A 344 -7.94 -8.22 5.65
CA LEU A 344 -6.85 -9.18 5.58
C LEU A 344 -6.87 -10.15 6.80
N TYR A 345 -7.24 -9.67 7.98
CA TYR A 345 -7.41 -10.51 9.16
C TYR A 345 -8.58 -11.49 8.99
N SER A 346 -9.76 -10.99 8.67
CA SER A 346 -10.98 -11.81 8.54
C SER A 346 -10.85 -12.84 7.41
N GLU A 347 -10.40 -12.42 6.22
CA GLU A 347 -10.27 -13.28 5.05
C GLU A 347 -9.04 -14.21 5.12
N GLY A 348 -7.95 -13.77 5.73
CA GLY A 348 -6.70 -14.51 5.83
C GLY A 348 -6.68 -15.41 7.07
N ILE A 349 -6.60 -14.82 8.26
CA ILE A 349 -6.49 -15.53 9.52
C ILE A 349 -7.80 -16.20 9.87
N GLY A 350 -8.92 -15.48 9.76
CA GLY A 350 -10.25 -16.00 10.08
C GLY A 350 -10.64 -17.24 9.26
N LYS A 351 -10.22 -17.30 8.00
CA LYS A 351 -10.46 -18.44 7.09
C LYS A 351 -9.29 -19.43 7.02
N GLY A 352 -8.27 -19.29 7.87
CA GLY A 352 -7.12 -20.21 7.97
C GLY A 352 -6.19 -20.19 6.74
N ARG A 353 -6.17 -19.13 5.96
CA ARG A 353 -5.32 -18.95 4.77
C ARG A 353 -3.96 -18.35 5.10
N MET A 354 -3.81 -17.76 6.28
CA MET A 354 -2.61 -17.05 6.72
C MET A 354 -2.42 -17.16 8.22
N THR A 355 -1.17 -17.27 8.69
CA THR A 355 -0.85 -17.17 10.11
C THR A 355 -0.80 -15.72 10.58
N ARG A 356 -0.96 -15.47 11.91
CA ARG A 356 -0.80 -14.12 12.47
C ARG A 356 0.60 -13.55 12.27
N LYS A 357 1.64 -14.37 12.30
CA LYS A 357 3.01 -13.95 12.00
C LYS A 357 3.13 -13.47 10.57
N ARG A 358 2.58 -14.23 9.60
CA ARG A 358 2.59 -13.85 8.18
C ARG A 358 1.78 -12.59 7.92
N PHE A 359 0.65 -12.40 8.61
CA PHE A 359 -0.10 -11.17 8.59
C PHE A 359 0.77 -9.97 8.99
N VAL A 360 1.50 -10.06 10.11
CA VAL A 360 2.43 -9.00 10.54
C VAL A 360 3.56 -8.80 9.52
N GLU A 361 4.09 -9.87 8.93
CA GLU A 361 5.12 -9.76 7.89
C GLU A 361 4.64 -8.92 6.71
N VAL A 362 3.50 -9.30 6.11
CA VAL A 362 3.07 -8.71 4.82
C VAL A 362 2.52 -7.29 4.94
N ILE A 363 1.95 -6.91 6.11
CA ILE A 363 1.33 -5.59 6.29
C ILE A 363 2.20 -4.59 7.07
N SER A 364 3.25 -5.05 7.73
CA SER A 364 4.04 -4.19 8.63
C SER A 364 5.53 -4.40 8.50
N THR A 365 6.04 -5.62 8.79
CA THR A 365 7.49 -5.87 8.88
C THR A 365 8.19 -5.83 7.53
N ASN A 366 7.65 -6.53 6.52
CA ASN A 366 8.28 -6.59 5.20
C ASN A 366 8.28 -5.22 4.49
N PRO A 367 7.15 -4.47 4.42
CA PRO A 367 7.22 -3.14 3.84
C PRO A 367 8.18 -2.22 4.61
N ALA A 368 8.26 -2.32 5.94
CA ALA A 368 9.24 -1.55 6.71
C ALA A 368 10.69 -1.92 6.38
N LYS A 369 11.00 -3.22 6.20
CA LYS A 369 12.34 -3.70 5.80
C LYS A 369 12.69 -3.26 4.38
N ILE A 370 11.80 -3.51 3.42
CA ILE A 370 12.02 -3.24 2.00
C ILE A 370 12.25 -1.74 1.76
N PHE A 371 11.51 -0.89 2.46
CA PHE A 371 11.57 0.57 2.26
C PHE A 371 12.42 1.32 3.30
N GLY A 372 13.29 0.61 4.05
CA GLY A 372 14.32 1.22 4.90
C GLY A 372 13.78 1.89 6.18
N LEU A 373 12.66 1.43 6.71
CA LEU A 373 12.03 1.93 7.95
C LEU A 373 12.24 1.00 9.15
N TYR A 374 12.61 -0.26 8.92
CA TYR A 374 12.86 -1.24 9.99
C TYR A 374 14.21 -0.97 10.69
N PRO A 375 14.36 -1.13 12.02
CA PRO A 375 13.35 -1.53 13.00
C PRO A 375 12.59 -0.35 13.65
N GLN A 376 12.73 0.87 13.13
CA GLN A 376 12.01 2.03 13.67
C GLN A 376 10.50 1.80 13.60
N LYS A 377 10.01 1.29 12.47
CA LYS A 377 8.63 0.88 12.18
C LYS A 377 8.59 -0.63 11.90
N GLY A 378 7.39 -1.20 11.87
CA GLY A 378 7.16 -2.58 11.41
C GLY A 378 7.44 -3.66 12.44
N THR A 379 7.65 -3.32 13.71
CA THR A 379 7.87 -4.31 14.78
C THR A 379 7.50 -3.75 16.16
N ILE A 380 7.19 -4.65 17.10
CA ILE A 380 7.12 -4.36 18.54
C ILE A 380 8.42 -4.85 19.15
N ALA A 381 9.39 -3.94 19.32
CA ALA A 381 10.71 -4.23 19.87
C ALA A 381 11.23 -3.05 20.71
N ILE A 382 12.09 -3.31 21.68
CA ILE A 382 12.70 -2.25 22.49
C ILE A 382 13.49 -1.29 21.56
N GLY A 383 13.19 -0.01 21.66
CA GLY A 383 13.80 1.05 20.86
C GLY A 383 13.02 1.46 19.61
N SER A 384 12.08 0.62 19.13
CA SER A 384 11.17 0.97 18.03
C SER A 384 10.20 2.08 18.44
N ASP A 385 9.64 2.78 17.46
CA ASP A 385 8.51 3.67 17.71
C ASP A 385 7.36 2.84 18.30
N ALA A 386 6.66 3.39 19.28
CA ALA A 386 5.50 2.74 19.86
C ALA A 386 4.28 2.93 18.95
N ASP A 387 4.38 2.35 17.76
CA ASP A 387 3.32 2.23 16.77
C ASP A 387 2.66 0.87 16.95
N ILE A 388 1.54 0.86 17.66
CA ILE A 388 0.90 -0.37 18.13
C ILE A 388 -0.59 -0.32 17.83
N VAL A 389 -1.12 -1.41 17.29
CA VAL A 389 -2.55 -1.65 17.09
C VAL A 389 -3.04 -2.61 18.16
N VAL A 390 -3.95 -2.16 19.02
CA VAL A 390 -4.74 -3.04 19.87
C VAL A 390 -5.90 -3.57 19.04
N PHE A 391 -5.85 -4.84 18.72
CA PHE A 391 -6.78 -5.49 17.80
C PHE A 391 -7.68 -6.47 18.56
N ASP A 392 -8.99 -6.29 18.44
CA ASP A 392 -9.96 -7.22 19.02
C ASP A 392 -10.26 -8.35 18.03
N PRO A 393 -9.76 -9.58 18.28
CA PRO A 393 -9.97 -10.70 17.38
C PRO A 393 -11.41 -11.22 17.31
N LYS A 394 -12.28 -10.77 18.22
CA LYS A 394 -13.66 -11.25 18.36
C LYS A 394 -14.71 -10.20 18.04
N LYS A 395 -14.29 -9.00 17.65
CA LYS A 395 -15.21 -7.93 17.33
C LYS A 395 -15.78 -8.18 15.92
N ASP A 396 -17.08 -8.47 15.85
CA ASP A 396 -17.81 -8.56 14.60
C ASP A 396 -18.25 -7.17 14.17
N VAL A 397 -18.05 -6.84 12.89
CA VAL A 397 -18.40 -5.55 12.29
C VAL A 397 -19.02 -5.80 10.92
N THR A 398 -20.15 -5.18 10.65
CA THR A 398 -20.67 -5.01 9.29
C THR A 398 -20.15 -3.67 8.77
N ILE A 399 -19.32 -3.68 7.73
CA ILE A 399 -18.76 -2.46 7.16
C ILE A 399 -19.88 -1.64 6.52
N ARG A 400 -19.99 -0.37 6.89
CA ARG A 400 -20.97 0.59 6.35
C ARG A 400 -20.29 1.91 6.05
N HIS A 401 -20.63 2.53 4.95
CA HIS A 401 -20.10 3.83 4.57
C HIS A 401 -20.24 4.88 5.68
N GLU A 402 -21.38 4.91 6.36
CA GLU A 402 -21.67 5.87 7.45
C GLU A 402 -20.77 5.74 8.68
N ASP A 403 -20.09 4.59 8.85
CA ASP A 403 -19.18 4.30 9.96
C ASP A 403 -17.70 4.53 9.58
N MET A 404 -17.39 4.81 8.30
CA MET A 404 -16.03 5.00 7.78
C MET A 404 -15.65 6.50 7.76
N HIS A 405 -14.35 6.76 7.68
CA HIS A 405 -13.78 8.11 7.80
C HIS A 405 -13.34 8.72 6.45
N SER A 406 -13.70 8.09 5.33
CA SER A 406 -13.44 8.61 3.99
C SER A 406 -14.36 9.81 3.67
N ASN A 407 -13.85 10.72 2.83
CA ASN A 407 -14.68 11.76 2.20
C ASN A 407 -15.47 11.22 0.99
N GLN A 408 -15.32 9.94 0.63
CA GLN A 408 -16.11 9.32 -0.42
C GLN A 408 -17.59 9.27 -0.02
N ASP A 409 -18.47 9.23 -1.01
CA ASP A 409 -19.91 9.06 -0.87
C ASP A 409 -20.37 7.60 -1.03
N TRP A 410 -19.42 6.66 -0.95
CA TRP A 410 -19.63 5.21 -1.09
C TRP A 410 -18.53 4.42 -0.39
N GLU A 411 -18.79 3.14 -0.09
CA GLU A 411 -17.83 2.22 0.51
C GLU A 411 -17.62 0.99 -0.39
N LEU A 412 -16.36 0.61 -0.58
CA LEU A 412 -16.00 -0.55 -1.41
C LEU A 412 -16.53 -1.86 -0.82
N HIS A 413 -16.44 -1.97 0.50
CA HIS A 413 -16.82 -3.16 1.25
C HIS A 413 -18.20 -3.02 1.92
N GLU A 414 -19.08 -2.15 1.40
CA GLU A 414 -20.43 -1.95 1.95
C GLU A 414 -21.17 -3.27 2.16
N GLY A 415 -21.61 -3.53 3.41
CA GLY A 415 -22.34 -4.72 3.80
C GLY A 415 -21.47 -5.97 4.05
N PHE A 416 -20.14 -5.89 3.94
CA PHE A 416 -19.28 -7.01 4.31
C PHE A 416 -19.27 -7.22 5.83
N GLU A 417 -19.41 -8.47 6.24
CA GLU A 417 -19.29 -8.89 7.63
C GLU A 417 -17.86 -9.38 7.88
N VAL A 418 -17.17 -8.78 8.84
CA VAL A 418 -15.80 -9.11 9.22
C VAL A 418 -15.71 -9.42 10.70
N THR A 419 -14.86 -10.37 11.06
CA THR A 419 -14.49 -10.67 12.45
C THR A 419 -13.05 -10.25 12.69
N GLY A 420 -12.85 -9.44 13.72
CA GLY A 420 -11.57 -8.82 14.06
C GLY A 420 -11.49 -7.38 13.57
N TRP A 421 -11.21 -6.43 14.52
CA TRP A 421 -11.17 -5.00 14.23
C TRP A 421 -10.17 -4.27 15.13
N PRO A 422 -9.43 -3.26 14.63
CA PRO A 422 -8.65 -2.34 15.47
C PRO A 422 -9.57 -1.61 16.46
N VAL A 423 -9.28 -1.69 17.73
CA VAL A 423 -10.04 -0.95 18.77
C VAL A 423 -9.24 0.22 19.32
N MET A 424 -7.93 0.22 19.17
CA MET A 424 -7.07 1.34 19.54
C MET A 424 -5.84 1.34 18.65
N THR A 425 -5.46 2.51 18.17
CA THR A 425 -4.21 2.71 17.40
C THR A 425 -3.33 3.72 18.12
N LEU A 426 -2.08 3.32 18.36
CA LEU A 426 -1.03 4.18 18.88
C LEU A 426 -0.03 4.49 17.76
N SER A 427 0.40 5.74 17.68
CA SER A 427 1.51 6.15 16.83
C SER A 427 2.49 6.96 17.67
N ARG A 428 3.73 6.51 17.72
CA ARG A 428 4.79 7.07 18.58
C ARG A 428 4.29 7.26 20.03
N GLY A 429 3.65 6.21 20.58
CA GLY A 429 3.19 6.14 21.96
C GLY A 429 1.95 6.98 22.29
N GLU A 430 1.44 7.76 21.37
CA GLU A 430 0.21 8.53 21.53
C GLU A 430 -0.96 7.72 21.01
N ILE A 431 -2.06 7.64 21.78
CA ILE A 431 -3.30 7.02 21.33
C ILE A 431 -3.97 7.98 20.35
N ILE A 432 -3.98 7.62 19.08
CA ILE A 432 -4.49 8.44 17.98
C ILE A 432 -5.92 8.05 17.58
N VAL A 433 -6.33 6.81 17.85
CA VAL A 433 -7.70 6.32 17.68
C VAL A 433 -8.06 5.46 18.88
N ASP A 434 -9.27 5.63 19.41
CA ASP A 434 -9.83 4.81 20.47
C ASP A 434 -11.30 4.48 20.17
N ASN A 435 -11.61 3.20 19.95
CA ASN A 435 -12.93 2.68 19.56
C ASN A 435 -13.60 3.45 18.41
N GLY A 436 -12.86 3.71 17.33
CA GLY A 436 -13.30 4.46 16.15
C GLY A 436 -13.28 5.97 16.34
N LYS A 437 -13.05 6.47 17.56
CA LYS A 437 -12.93 7.91 17.79
C LYS A 437 -11.53 8.39 17.50
N VAL A 438 -11.39 9.30 16.55
CA VAL A 438 -10.11 9.97 16.22
C VAL A 438 -9.76 10.98 17.31
N LEU A 439 -8.58 10.81 17.91
CA LEU A 439 -8.03 11.67 18.96
C LEU A 439 -6.83 12.48 18.45
N ALA A 440 -6.26 12.05 17.33
CA ALA A 440 -5.08 12.68 16.72
C ALA A 440 -5.37 14.10 16.25
N GLN A 441 -4.40 14.99 16.45
CA GLN A 441 -4.43 16.33 15.88
C GLN A 441 -3.78 16.35 14.51
N PRO A 442 -4.34 17.08 13.53
CA PRO A 442 -3.69 17.30 12.22
C PRO A 442 -2.26 17.86 12.38
N GLY A 443 -1.36 17.45 11.51
CA GLY A 443 0.03 17.92 11.51
C GLY A 443 0.96 17.23 12.53
N ARG A 444 0.46 16.22 13.30
CA ARG A 444 1.32 15.43 14.19
C ARG A 444 2.22 14.43 13.46
N GLY A 445 1.83 14.02 12.26
CA GLY A 445 2.60 13.08 11.43
C GLY A 445 3.92 13.69 10.99
N LYS A 446 4.92 12.85 10.78
CA LYS A 446 6.27 13.25 10.37
C LYS A 446 6.65 12.58 9.07
N MET A 447 7.29 13.31 8.18
CA MET A 447 7.99 12.71 7.07
C MET A 447 9.16 11.88 7.58
N LEU A 448 9.22 10.61 7.16
CA LEU A 448 10.25 9.66 7.56
C LEU A 448 11.42 9.69 6.57
N ARG A 449 12.62 9.82 7.11
CA ARG A 449 13.84 9.60 6.36
C ARG A 449 14.13 8.12 6.33
N ARG A 450 14.11 7.51 5.15
CA ARG A 450 14.32 6.08 4.94
C ARG A 450 15.80 5.77 4.70
N ARG A 451 16.24 4.61 5.18
CA ARG A 451 17.59 4.10 4.90
C ARG A 451 17.66 3.63 3.45
N LYS A 452 18.87 3.59 2.91
CA LYS A 452 19.12 3.01 1.59
C LYS A 452 18.74 1.54 1.57
N PHE A 453 18.31 1.07 0.41
CA PHE A 453 18.02 -0.34 0.19
C PHE A 453 19.27 -1.19 0.49
N GLY A 454 19.09 -2.26 1.28
CA GLY A 454 20.18 -3.13 1.74
C GLY A 454 20.93 -2.65 3.00
N GLU A 455 20.70 -1.45 3.49
CA GLU A 455 21.20 -0.96 4.78
C GLU A 455 20.19 -1.29 5.89
N LEU A 456 20.35 -2.43 6.57
CA LEU A 456 19.51 -2.86 7.71
C LEU A 456 20.13 -2.43 9.04
#